data_bbfd9200d61799544cb7e899267967df
#
_entry.id   bbfd9200d61799544cb7e899267967df
#
_cell.length_a   1.000
_cell.length_b   1.000
_cell.length_c   1.000
_cell.angle_alpha   90.00
_cell.angle_beta   90.00
_cell.angle_gamma   90.00
#
_symmetry.space_group_name_H-M   'P 1'
#
loop_
_entity.id
_entity.type
_entity.pdbx_description
1 polymer ?
#
loop_
_entity_poly.entity_id
_entity_poly.type
_entity_poly.pdbx_seq_one_letter_code
_entity_poly.pdbx_strand_id
1 'polypeptide(L)' 'PLLAFDQAGSRLGYGGGFYDRTIDVLRDEKDILVLGLAFECQRTDALMPTEPTDQKIDSVLTEKGFYFFTNT' A
#
# COMPACT_ATOMS: atom_id res chain seq x y z
N PRO A 1 -0.44 6.74 -7.29
CA PRO A 1 -1.82 6.25 -7.39
C PRO A 1 -1.87 4.73 -7.37
N LEU A 2 -2.97 4.21 -6.90
CA LEU A 2 -3.22 2.78 -6.82
C LEU A 2 -4.61 2.46 -7.37
N LEU A 3 -4.86 1.21 -7.74
CA LEU A 3 -6.15 0.77 -8.26
C LEU A 3 -7.07 0.29 -7.12
N ALA A 4 -6.52 -0.41 -6.14
CA ALA A 4 -7.26 -0.90 -5.00
C ALA A 4 -6.32 -1.12 -3.82
N PHE A 5 -6.86 -1.12 -2.62
CA PHE A 5 -6.11 -1.46 -1.41
C PHE A 5 -7.01 -2.26 -0.47
N ASP A 6 -6.40 -3.05 0.39
CA ASP A 6 -7.11 -3.86 1.36
C ASP A 6 -6.76 -3.46 2.81
N GLN A 7 -7.39 -4.14 3.76
CA GLN A 7 -7.20 -3.84 5.18
C GLN A 7 -5.84 -4.24 5.74
N ALA A 8 -5.03 -4.97 4.98
CA ALA A 8 -3.69 -5.37 5.38
C ALA A 8 -2.60 -4.45 4.85
N GLY A 9 -2.96 -3.41 4.11
CA GLY A 9 -2.00 -2.50 3.48
C GLY A 9 -1.44 -3.01 2.17
N SER A 10 -2.03 -4.05 1.60
CA SER A 10 -1.70 -4.50 0.26
C SER A 10 -2.40 -3.62 -0.76
N ARG A 11 -1.76 -3.40 -1.89
CA ARG A 11 -2.31 -2.54 -2.93
C ARG A 11 -2.16 -3.18 -4.29
N LEU A 12 -3.12 -2.90 -5.15
CA LEU A 12 -3.08 -3.26 -6.56
C LEU A 12 -2.67 -2.00 -7.34
N GLY A 13 -1.59 -2.10 -8.07
CA GLY A 13 -1.09 -1.03 -8.93
C GLY A 13 -1.17 -1.40 -10.40
N TYR A 14 -0.43 -0.67 -11.21
CA TYR A 14 -0.44 -0.85 -12.66
C TYR A 14 0.54 -1.91 -13.15
N GLY A 15 1.17 -2.65 -12.23
CA GLY A 15 2.11 -3.71 -12.56
C GLY A 15 3.56 -3.23 -12.64
N GLY A 16 4.48 -4.14 -12.94
CA GLY A 16 5.89 -3.83 -13.09
C GLY A 16 6.70 -3.68 -11.81
N GLY A 17 6.07 -3.65 -10.64
CA GLY A 17 6.75 -3.57 -9.36
C GLY A 17 7.56 -2.29 -9.15
N PHE A 18 7.22 -1.21 -9.83
CA PHE A 18 8.01 0.02 -9.79
C PHE A 18 8.06 0.62 -8.38
N TYR A 19 6.90 0.76 -7.75
CA TYR A 19 6.84 1.31 -6.39
C TYR A 19 7.41 0.34 -5.37
N ASP A 20 7.21 -0.95 -5.55
CA ASP A 20 7.75 -1.96 -4.63
C ASP A 20 9.27 -1.90 -4.56
N ARG A 21 9.94 -1.75 -5.70
CA ARG A 21 11.39 -1.61 -5.74
C ARG A 21 11.87 -0.34 -5.06
N THR A 22 11.20 0.76 -5.30
CA THR A 22 11.56 2.05 -4.69
C THR A 22 11.35 2.02 -3.18
N ILE A 23 10.23 1.49 -2.72
CA ILE A 23 9.92 1.38 -1.29
C ILE A 23 10.93 0.48 -0.60
N ASP A 24 11.27 -0.66 -1.21
CA ASP A 24 12.24 -1.60 -0.66
C ASP A 24 13.60 -0.92 -0.45
N VAL A 25 14.11 -0.21 -1.45
CA VAL A 25 15.37 0.52 -1.35
C VAL A 25 15.33 1.57 -0.26
N LEU A 26 14.25 2.35 -0.20
CA LEU A 26 14.13 3.42 0.80
C LEU A 26 14.02 2.86 2.22
N ARG A 27 13.31 1.74 2.41
CA ARG A 27 13.17 1.11 3.73
C ARG A 27 14.48 0.51 4.22
N ASP A 28 15.35 0.06 3.32
CA ASP A 28 16.68 -0.42 3.68
C ASP A 28 17.58 0.70 4.20
N GLU A 29 17.38 1.92 3.74
CA GLU A 29 18.23 3.05 4.10
C GLU A 29 17.71 3.84 5.29
N LYS A 30 16.40 3.92 5.46
CA LYS A 30 15.75 4.80 6.45
C LYS A 30 14.46 4.19 6.95
N ASP A 31 14.07 4.60 8.16
CA ASP A 31 12.72 4.40 8.65
C ASP A 31 11.80 5.38 7.94
N ILE A 32 10.98 4.87 7.03
CA ILE A 32 10.03 5.69 6.27
C ILE A 32 8.61 5.22 6.51
N LEU A 33 7.67 6.15 6.41
CA LEU A 33 6.24 5.85 6.35
C LEU A 33 5.79 6.01 4.90
N VAL A 34 5.10 4.99 4.42
CA VAL A 34 4.56 4.99 3.07
C VAL A 34 3.07 5.26 3.14
N LEU A 35 2.67 6.40 2.60
CA LEU A 35 1.28 6.84 2.59
C LEU A 35 0.71 6.70 1.17
N GLY A 36 -0.38 5.92 1.04
CA GLY A 36 -1.13 5.85 -0.21
C GLY A 36 -2.23 6.90 -0.25
N LEU A 37 -2.52 7.38 -1.45
CA LEU A 37 -3.66 8.25 -1.71
C LEU A 37 -4.65 7.50 -2.59
N ALA A 38 -5.90 7.47 -2.17
CA ALA A 38 -6.93 6.73 -2.88
C ALA A 38 -8.30 7.32 -2.64
N PHE A 39 -9.26 6.92 -3.46
CA PHE A 39 -10.67 7.16 -3.19
C PHE A 39 -11.23 6.00 -2.36
N GLU A 40 -12.25 6.29 -1.56
CA GLU A 40 -12.86 5.26 -0.72
C GLU A 40 -13.38 4.07 -1.53
N CYS A 41 -13.89 4.31 -2.74
CA CYS A 41 -14.37 3.23 -3.61
C CYS A 41 -13.28 2.25 -4.05
N GLN A 42 -12.00 2.60 -3.86
CA GLN A 42 -10.89 1.71 -4.18
C GLN A 42 -10.53 0.77 -3.01
N ARG A 43 -11.15 0.95 -1.86
CA ARG A 43 -10.97 0.05 -0.71
C ARG A 43 -11.71 -1.26 -0.94
N THR A 44 -11.07 -2.37 -0.64
CA THR A 44 -11.71 -3.68 -0.69
C THR A 44 -11.63 -4.37 0.67
N ASP A 45 -12.71 -5.05 1.04
CA ASP A 45 -12.74 -5.84 2.28
C ASP A 45 -12.10 -7.23 2.10
N ALA A 46 -12.00 -7.71 0.86
CA ALA A 46 -11.33 -8.96 0.59
C ALA A 46 -9.81 -8.77 0.58
N LEU A 47 -9.07 -9.71 1.15
CA LEU A 47 -7.62 -9.67 1.10
C LEU A 47 -7.17 -9.98 -0.33
N MET A 48 -6.30 -9.13 -0.84
CA MET A 48 -5.77 -9.28 -2.19
C MET A 48 -4.59 -10.25 -2.21
N PRO A 49 -4.43 -11.02 -3.30
CA PRO A 49 -3.23 -11.83 -3.47
C PRO A 49 -1.99 -10.96 -3.48
N THR A 50 -0.95 -11.43 -2.81
CA THR A 50 0.33 -10.73 -2.76
C THR A 50 1.46 -11.67 -3.14
N GLU A 51 2.56 -11.08 -3.62
CA GLU A 51 3.80 -11.79 -3.87
C GLU A 51 4.82 -11.41 -2.81
N PRO A 52 5.87 -12.26 -2.58
CA PRO A 52 6.85 -11.96 -1.54
C PRO A 52 7.59 -10.63 -1.72
N THR A 53 7.70 -10.14 -2.94
CA THR A 53 8.38 -8.87 -3.24
C THR A 53 7.48 -7.65 -3.10
N ASP A 54 6.18 -7.85 -2.88
CA ASP A 54 5.25 -6.73 -2.70
C ASP A 54 5.53 -6.01 -1.39
N GLN A 55 5.59 -4.68 -1.46
CA GLN A 55 5.76 -3.84 -0.28
C GLN A 55 4.41 -3.32 0.17
N LYS A 56 4.09 -3.56 1.44
CA LYS A 56 2.87 -3.02 2.04
C LYS A 56 3.05 -1.55 2.36
N ILE A 57 1.96 -0.79 2.22
CA ILE A 57 1.93 0.61 2.64
C ILE A 57 1.51 0.69 4.11
N ASP A 58 1.89 1.77 4.77
CA ASP A 58 1.63 1.95 6.20
C ASP A 58 0.26 2.56 6.45
N SER A 59 -0.19 3.41 5.56
CA SER A 59 -1.48 4.08 5.68
C SER A 59 -2.01 4.51 4.32
N VAL A 60 -3.30 4.79 4.28
CA VAL A 60 -3.97 5.35 3.10
C VAL A 60 -4.83 6.53 3.54
N LEU A 61 -4.77 7.61 2.79
CA LEU A 61 -5.69 8.74 2.94
C LEU A 61 -6.72 8.68 1.82
N THR A 62 -7.99 8.69 2.21
CA THR A 62 -9.11 8.83 1.28
C THR A 62 -9.92 10.08 1.63
N GLU A 63 -10.95 10.36 0.84
CA GLU A 63 -11.86 11.46 1.17
C GLU A 63 -12.66 11.23 2.46
N LYS A 64 -12.64 10.01 3.00
CA LYS A 64 -13.30 9.68 4.28
C LYS A 64 -12.35 9.67 5.47
N GLY A 65 -11.05 9.82 5.26
CA GLY A 65 -10.06 9.91 6.33
C GLY A 65 -8.88 8.98 6.13
N PHE A 66 -8.14 8.76 7.23
CA PHE A 66 -6.96 7.91 7.23
C PHE A 66 -7.28 6.49 7.64
N TYR A 67 -6.66 5.55 6.95
CA TYR A 67 -6.58 4.14 7.35
C TYR A 67 -5.13 3.83 7.72
N PHE A 68 -4.92 3.26 8.90
CA PHE A 68 -3.60 2.82 9.35
C PHE A 68 -3.57 1.31 9.41
N PHE A 69 -2.48 0.72 8.93
CA PHE A 69 -2.34 -0.73 8.88
C PHE A 69 -1.27 -1.19 9.85
N THR A 70 -1.54 -2.29 10.57
CA THR A 70 -0.54 -2.93 11.41
C THR A 70 0.15 -4.02 10.61
N ASN A 71 1.49 -3.92 10.52
CA ASN A 71 2.31 -4.85 9.76
C ASN A 71 3.00 -5.88 10.66
N THR A 72 2.28 -6.38 11.62
CA THR A 72 2.78 -7.44 12.50
C THR A 72 2.35 -8.80 12.03
#